data_2dad8adf483718a04d9c2eb9c7faa389
#
_entry.id   2dad8adf483718a04d9c2eb9c7faa389
#
_cell.length_a   1.000
_cell.length_b   1.000
_cell.length_c   1.000
_cell.angle_alpha   90.00
_cell.angle_beta   90.00
_cell.angle_gamma   90.00
#
_symmetry.space_group_name_H-M   'P 1'
#
loop_
_entity.id
_entity.type
_entity.pdbx_description
1 polymer ?
#
loop_
_entity_poly.entity_id
_entity_poly.type
_entity_poly.pdbx_seq_one_letter_code
_entity_poly.pdbx_strand_id
1 'polypeptide(L)'
;MSEKKEFTHLHVHTEYSLLDGSAKIGELVKRAKELGMDSLAITDHGAMFGVIDFYKACKEEGIKPIIGCEVYVAPKSRFDKNSRESVSYYHLVLLAENMEGYQNLIKLVSLGYTEGFYYKPRVDEELLRKYHKGIIATSACLAGPVAKTLINGSYDIAKDMALKYL
;
A
#
# COMPACT_ATOMS: atom_id res chain seq x y z
N MET A 1 2.34 -36.42 5.39
CA MET A 1 1.99 -35.12 5.96
C MET A 1 2.36 -34.09 4.91
N SER A 2 1.38 -33.40 4.28
CA SER A 2 1.69 -32.33 3.31
C SER A 2 2.40 -31.19 4.07
N GLU A 3 3.55 -30.75 3.59
CA GLU A 3 4.18 -29.53 4.09
C GLU A 3 3.16 -28.40 4.05
N LYS A 4 2.91 -27.76 5.21
CA LYS A 4 2.04 -26.59 5.31
C LYS A 4 2.74 -25.48 4.54
N LYS A 5 2.25 -25.13 3.34
CA LYS A 5 2.78 -24.01 2.57
C LYS A 5 2.41 -22.73 3.32
N GLU A 6 3.42 -22.06 3.85
CA GLU A 6 3.26 -20.74 4.46
C GLU A 6 2.93 -19.72 3.37
N PHE A 7 1.83 -19.00 3.53
CA PHE A 7 1.41 -17.94 2.62
C PHE A 7 0.85 -16.74 3.40
N THR A 8 1.26 -15.55 3.01
CA THR A 8 0.78 -14.28 3.59
C THR A 8 0.28 -13.36 2.50
N HIS A 9 -0.95 -12.89 2.62
CA HIS A 9 -1.47 -11.83 1.77
C HIS A 9 -0.84 -10.49 2.16
N LEU A 10 -0.11 -9.86 1.22
CA LEU A 10 0.58 -8.58 1.41
C LEU A 10 -0.15 -7.38 0.79
N HIS A 11 -1.22 -7.62 0.04
CA HIS A 11 -2.03 -6.59 -0.62
C HIS A 11 -3.50 -6.90 -0.38
N VAL A 12 -4.11 -6.22 0.58
CA VAL A 12 -5.47 -6.50 1.07
C VAL A 12 -6.21 -5.20 1.35
N HIS A 13 -7.43 -5.10 0.81
CA HIS A 13 -8.35 -4.00 1.04
C HIS A 13 -9.45 -4.43 1.99
N THR A 14 -9.73 -3.59 3.01
CA THR A 14 -10.78 -3.81 3.98
C THR A 14 -12.00 -2.94 3.69
N GLU A 15 -13.01 -3.01 4.55
CA GLU A 15 -14.18 -2.14 4.52
C GLU A 15 -13.87 -0.62 4.52
N TYR A 16 -12.63 -0.23 4.86
CA TYR A 16 -12.16 1.16 4.79
C TYR A 16 -11.74 1.58 3.37
N SER A 17 -11.62 0.64 2.43
CA SER A 17 -11.50 0.91 0.99
C SER A 17 -12.88 1.04 0.36
N LEU A 18 -13.57 2.17 0.63
CA LEU A 18 -15.02 2.37 0.49
C LEU A 18 -15.64 2.00 -0.86
N LEU A 19 -14.88 1.99 -1.96
CA LEU A 19 -15.42 1.74 -3.30
C LEU A 19 -15.39 0.25 -3.69
N ASP A 20 -14.44 -0.53 -3.15
CA ASP A 20 -14.18 -1.91 -3.59
C ASP A 20 -13.84 -2.88 -2.44
N GLY A 21 -13.59 -2.39 -1.23
CA GLY A 21 -13.32 -3.20 -0.06
C GLY A 21 -14.61 -3.66 0.64
N SER A 22 -14.88 -4.97 0.63
CA SER A 22 -16.04 -5.57 1.33
C SER A 22 -15.65 -6.38 2.57
N ALA A 23 -14.35 -6.64 2.77
CA ALA A 23 -13.86 -7.48 3.84
C ALA A 23 -13.86 -6.72 5.18
N LYS A 24 -14.75 -7.10 6.08
CA LYS A 24 -14.75 -6.59 7.46
C LYS A 24 -13.54 -7.12 8.21
N ILE A 25 -12.85 -6.25 8.92
CA ILE A 25 -11.57 -6.56 9.58
C ILE A 25 -11.68 -7.82 10.46
N GLY A 26 -12.69 -7.91 11.35
CA GLY A 26 -12.83 -9.05 12.25
C GLY A 26 -13.06 -10.39 11.51
N GLU A 27 -13.90 -10.37 10.47
CA GLU A 27 -14.18 -11.56 9.65
C GLU A 27 -12.96 -11.97 8.82
N LEU A 28 -12.25 -11.00 8.27
CA LEU A 28 -11.03 -11.19 7.47
C LEU A 28 -9.93 -11.88 8.29
N VAL A 29 -9.66 -11.37 9.50
CA VAL A 29 -8.61 -11.92 10.38
C VAL A 29 -8.97 -13.33 10.84
N LYS A 30 -10.23 -13.59 11.24
CA LYS A 30 -10.71 -14.92 11.57
C LYS A 30 -10.55 -15.90 10.40
N ARG A 31 -10.92 -15.45 9.19
CA ARG A 31 -10.79 -16.28 7.99
C ARG A 31 -9.34 -16.62 7.67
N ALA A 32 -8.42 -15.67 7.83
CA ALA A 32 -6.99 -15.93 7.66
C ALA A 32 -6.49 -17.00 8.64
N LYS A 33 -6.92 -16.94 9.90
CA LYS A 33 -6.59 -17.96 10.91
C LYS A 33 -7.17 -19.33 10.57
N GLU A 34 -8.44 -19.41 10.17
CA GLU A 34 -9.08 -20.67 9.76
C GLU A 34 -8.33 -21.33 8.60
N LEU A 35 -7.80 -20.54 7.67
CA LEU A 35 -6.99 -21.02 6.54
C LEU A 35 -5.55 -21.37 6.95
N GLY A 36 -5.21 -21.19 8.23
CA GLY A 36 -3.92 -21.53 8.79
C GLY A 36 -2.82 -20.53 8.45
N MET A 37 -3.16 -19.30 8.10
CA MET A 37 -2.21 -18.20 7.96
C MET A 37 -1.77 -17.72 9.34
N ASP A 38 -0.50 -17.35 9.48
CA ASP A 38 0.09 -16.80 10.71
C ASP A 38 0.27 -15.28 10.65
N SER A 39 0.10 -14.71 9.47
CA SER A 39 0.32 -13.28 9.19
C SER A 39 -0.63 -12.77 8.10
N LEU A 40 -0.96 -11.48 8.16
CA LEU A 40 -1.85 -10.82 7.21
C LEU A 40 -1.50 -9.33 7.14
N ALA A 41 -1.59 -8.73 5.95
CA ALA A 41 -1.43 -7.30 5.77
C ALA A 41 -2.78 -6.57 5.67
N ILE A 42 -2.75 -5.27 6.00
CA ILE A 42 -3.77 -4.28 5.63
C ILE A 42 -3.12 -3.24 4.74
N THR A 43 -3.72 -2.96 3.58
CA THR A 43 -3.18 -2.03 2.58
C THR A 43 -4.31 -1.27 1.89
N ASP A 44 -5.18 -0.63 2.66
CA ASP A 44 -6.30 0.13 2.13
C ASP A 44 -5.88 1.29 1.21
N HIS A 45 -6.77 1.68 0.31
CA HIS A 45 -6.54 2.74 -0.67
C HIS A 45 -6.32 4.11 -0.02
N GLY A 46 -5.09 4.61 -0.09
CA GLY A 46 -4.70 5.96 0.30
C GLY A 46 -4.96 6.32 1.76
N ALA A 47 -5.25 5.35 2.62
CA ALA A 47 -5.66 5.60 4.00
C ALA A 47 -5.13 4.54 4.98
N MET A 48 -5.04 4.91 6.25
CA MET A 48 -4.67 4.03 7.35
C MET A 48 -5.76 3.99 8.44
N PHE A 49 -7.03 4.21 8.07
CA PHE A 49 -8.13 4.38 9.03
C PHE A 49 -8.41 3.12 9.83
N GLY A 50 -8.33 1.94 9.21
CA GLY A 50 -8.59 0.64 9.83
C GLY A 50 -7.41 0.02 10.57
N VAL A 51 -6.23 0.64 10.55
CA VAL A 51 -4.97 0.03 11.02
C VAL A 51 -5.00 -0.38 12.49
N ILE A 52 -5.59 0.44 13.36
CA ILE A 52 -5.65 0.15 14.82
C ILE A 52 -6.60 -1.01 15.10
N ASP A 53 -7.78 -1.02 14.46
CA ASP A 53 -8.76 -2.10 14.63
C ASP A 53 -8.22 -3.41 14.06
N PHE A 54 -7.54 -3.36 12.90
CA PHE A 54 -6.86 -4.50 12.31
C PHE A 54 -5.75 -5.05 13.23
N TYR A 55 -4.92 -4.17 13.79
CA TYR A 55 -3.86 -4.57 14.72
C TYR A 55 -4.44 -5.30 15.94
N LYS A 56 -5.49 -4.75 16.56
CA LYS A 56 -6.16 -5.37 17.72
C LYS A 56 -6.74 -6.73 17.37
N ALA A 57 -7.52 -6.82 16.28
CA ALA A 57 -8.11 -8.07 15.82
C ALA A 57 -7.04 -9.16 15.54
N CYS A 58 -5.94 -8.80 14.89
CA CYS A 58 -4.83 -9.72 14.65
C CYS A 58 -4.19 -10.20 15.97
N LYS A 59 -3.99 -9.31 16.94
CA LYS A 59 -3.41 -9.68 18.26
C LYS A 59 -4.34 -10.61 19.03
N GLU A 60 -5.64 -10.38 19.00
CA GLU A 60 -6.64 -11.24 19.65
C GLU A 60 -6.66 -12.66 19.04
N GLU A 61 -6.52 -12.76 17.72
CA GLU A 61 -6.54 -14.04 17.00
C GLU A 61 -5.14 -14.71 16.93
N GLY A 62 -4.08 -14.06 17.41
CA GLY A 62 -2.72 -14.59 17.37
C GLY A 62 -2.11 -14.57 15.96
N ILE A 63 -2.56 -13.67 15.08
CA ILE A 63 -2.01 -13.42 13.75
C ILE A 63 -1.04 -12.24 13.82
N LYS A 64 0.08 -12.33 13.09
CA LYS A 64 1.03 -11.22 12.95
C LYS A 64 0.45 -10.15 12.02
N PRO A 65 0.15 -8.93 12.50
CA PRO A 65 -0.30 -7.83 11.66
C PRO A 65 0.87 -7.25 10.86
N ILE A 66 0.67 -7.06 9.57
CA ILE A 66 1.58 -6.31 8.68
C ILE A 66 0.85 -5.02 8.29
N ILE A 67 1.38 -3.89 8.73
CA ILE A 67 0.75 -2.59 8.52
C ILE A 67 1.26 -1.97 7.22
N GLY A 68 0.33 -1.57 6.38
CA GLY A 68 0.62 -0.97 5.08
C GLY A 68 -0.46 -0.01 4.61
N CYS A 69 -0.24 0.50 3.41
CA CYS A 69 -1.19 1.34 2.67
C CYS A 69 -0.89 1.22 1.17
N GLU A 70 -1.91 1.13 0.34
CA GLU A 70 -1.78 1.33 -1.09
C GLU A 70 -1.87 2.82 -1.39
N VAL A 71 -0.72 3.48 -1.51
CA VAL A 71 -0.66 4.91 -1.76
C VAL A 71 -0.87 5.25 -3.23
N TYR A 72 -1.43 6.43 -3.49
CA TYR A 72 -1.51 7.01 -4.83
C TYR A 72 -0.25 7.85 -5.08
N VAL A 73 0.49 7.54 -6.16
CA VAL A 73 1.73 8.23 -6.52
C VAL A 73 1.46 9.16 -7.71
N ALA A 74 1.70 10.45 -7.53
CA ALA A 74 1.61 11.44 -8.61
C ALA A 74 2.68 11.18 -9.68
N PRO A 75 2.38 11.34 -10.97
CA PRO A 75 3.36 11.10 -12.05
C PRO A 75 4.58 12.03 -11.97
N LYS A 76 4.41 13.24 -11.47
CA LYS A 76 5.45 14.26 -11.30
C LYS A 76 5.45 14.76 -9.85
N SER A 77 4.84 15.87 -9.57
CA SER A 77 4.78 16.46 -8.23
C SER A 77 3.37 16.35 -7.65
N ARG A 78 3.27 16.11 -6.34
CA ARG A 78 2.02 16.15 -5.58
C ARG A 78 1.33 17.52 -5.61
N PHE A 79 2.10 18.57 -5.90
CA PHE A 79 1.59 19.93 -6.01
C PHE A 79 1.01 20.26 -7.39
N ASP A 80 1.25 19.44 -8.41
CA ASP A 80 0.65 19.60 -9.72
C ASP A 80 -0.84 19.22 -9.68
N LYS A 81 -1.69 20.22 -9.84
CA LYS A 81 -3.17 20.10 -9.77
C LYS A 81 -3.87 20.66 -11.01
N ASN A 82 -3.10 21.09 -12.02
CA ASN A 82 -3.62 21.89 -13.13
C ASN A 82 -3.46 21.23 -14.50
N SER A 83 -2.72 20.14 -14.62
CA SER A 83 -2.50 19.44 -15.89
C SER A 83 -3.43 18.23 -16.06
N ARG A 84 -3.69 17.84 -17.31
CA ARG A 84 -4.41 16.60 -17.63
C ARG A 84 -3.70 15.37 -17.05
N GLU A 85 -2.37 15.42 -16.97
CA GLU A 85 -1.54 14.37 -16.37
C GLU A 85 -1.70 14.31 -14.86
N SER A 86 -2.00 15.43 -14.19
CA SER A 86 -2.15 15.49 -12.74
C SER A 86 -3.38 14.74 -12.21
N VAL A 87 -4.35 14.43 -13.06
CA VAL A 87 -5.48 13.54 -12.74
C VAL A 87 -5.05 12.08 -12.68
N SER A 88 -3.95 11.74 -13.38
CA SER A 88 -3.38 10.39 -13.37
C SER A 88 -2.59 10.15 -12.09
N TYR A 89 -2.58 8.91 -11.62
CA TYR A 89 -1.76 8.44 -10.51
C TYR A 89 -1.41 6.96 -10.71
N TYR A 90 -0.39 6.51 -9.98
CA TYR A 90 -0.03 5.10 -9.89
C TYR A 90 -0.38 4.57 -8.50
N HIS A 91 -0.56 3.26 -8.40
CA HIS A 91 -0.68 2.56 -7.13
C HIS A 91 0.67 2.01 -6.70
N LEU A 92 1.02 2.16 -5.44
CA LEU A 92 2.21 1.58 -4.84
C LEU A 92 1.84 1.06 -3.44
N VAL A 93 2.11 -0.21 -3.17
CA VAL A 93 1.88 -0.76 -1.84
C VAL A 93 3.13 -0.53 -0.99
N LEU A 94 2.93 0.11 0.15
CA LEU A 94 3.96 0.36 1.15
C LEU A 94 3.63 -0.41 2.42
N LEU A 95 4.62 -1.17 2.94
CA LEU A 95 4.51 -1.97 4.16
C LEU A 95 5.52 -1.47 5.18
N ALA A 96 5.10 -1.30 6.43
CA ALA A 96 6.00 -0.93 7.51
C ALA A 96 6.74 -2.17 8.02
N GLU A 97 8.08 -2.16 7.91
CA GLU A 97 8.95 -3.21 8.41
C GLU A 97 9.12 -3.14 9.95
N ASN A 98 9.13 -1.92 10.47
CA ASN A 98 9.40 -1.62 11.89
C ASN A 98 8.68 -0.34 12.33
N MET A 99 8.91 0.12 13.57
CA MET A 99 8.26 1.31 14.12
C MET A 99 8.67 2.60 13.38
N GLU A 100 9.91 2.72 12.90
CA GLU A 100 10.33 3.87 12.08
C GLU A 100 9.56 3.90 10.77
N GLY A 101 9.42 2.75 10.10
CA GLY A 101 8.62 2.62 8.89
C GLY A 101 7.14 2.93 9.12
N TYR A 102 6.57 2.50 10.25
CA TYR A 102 5.18 2.85 10.60
C TYR A 102 4.99 4.36 10.75
N GLN A 103 5.90 5.04 11.46
CA GLN A 103 5.88 6.50 11.61
C GLN A 103 6.06 7.22 10.26
N ASN A 104 6.96 6.72 9.42
CA ASN A 104 7.18 7.25 8.07
C ASN A 104 5.95 7.05 7.17
N LEU A 105 5.29 5.89 7.26
CA LEU A 105 4.05 5.62 6.52
C LEU A 105 2.92 6.57 6.94
N ILE A 106 2.75 6.83 8.25
CA ILE A 106 1.81 7.84 8.74
C ILE A 106 2.11 9.22 8.13
N LYS A 107 3.39 9.61 8.09
CA LYS A 107 3.83 10.88 7.49
C LYS A 107 3.48 10.96 6.00
N LEU A 108 3.81 9.91 5.25
CA LEU A 108 3.51 9.82 3.81
C LEU A 108 2.01 9.97 3.54
N VAL A 109 1.18 9.17 4.22
CA VAL A 109 -0.27 9.21 4.05
C VAL A 109 -0.83 10.57 4.44
N SER A 110 -0.41 11.14 5.58
CA SER A 110 -0.87 12.46 6.04
C SER A 110 -0.50 13.57 5.06
N LEU A 111 0.73 13.58 4.53
CA LEU A 111 1.16 14.57 3.52
C LEU A 111 0.43 14.38 2.18
N GLY A 112 0.06 13.15 1.84
CA GLY A 112 -0.82 12.89 0.70
C GLY A 112 -2.16 13.63 0.82
N TYR A 113 -2.73 13.71 2.02
CA TYR A 113 -3.97 14.45 2.28
C TYR A 113 -3.76 15.95 2.36
N THR A 114 -2.74 16.41 3.10
CA THR A 114 -2.58 17.83 3.40
C THR A 114 -1.95 18.63 2.25
N GLU A 115 -1.08 18.02 1.46
CA GLU A 115 -0.37 18.68 0.36
C GLU A 115 -0.80 18.15 -1.02
N GLY A 116 -0.89 16.82 -1.15
CA GLY A 116 -1.04 16.15 -2.43
C GLY A 116 -2.47 15.89 -2.89
N PHE A 117 -3.49 16.27 -2.10
CA PHE A 117 -4.87 15.95 -2.44
C PHE A 117 -5.33 16.65 -3.73
N TYR A 118 -5.62 15.82 -4.73
CA TYR A 118 -6.26 16.20 -5.97
C TYR A 118 -7.03 14.99 -6.51
N TYR A 119 -8.34 14.94 -6.31
CA TYR A 119 -9.22 13.78 -6.44
C TYR A 119 -8.86 12.59 -5.52
N LYS A 120 -7.58 12.36 -5.27
CA LYS A 120 -7.02 11.34 -4.38
C LYS A 120 -5.87 11.94 -3.55
N PRO A 121 -5.59 11.39 -2.35
CA PRO A 121 -4.43 11.78 -1.55
C PRO A 121 -3.15 11.21 -2.19
N ARG A 122 -2.37 12.05 -2.88
CA ARG A 122 -1.20 11.62 -3.65
C ARG A 122 0.10 11.96 -2.93
N VAL A 123 1.00 11.01 -2.90
CA VAL A 123 2.42 11.21 -2.61
C VAL A 123 3.19 11.37 -3.92
N ASP A 124 4.47 11.72 -3.86
CA ASP A 124 5.38 11.78 -5.01
C ASP A 124 6.74 11.20 -4.67
N GLU A 125 7.63 11.14 -5.67
CA GLU A 125 8.98 10.59 -5.51
C GLU A 125 9.79 11.33 -4.43
N GLU A 126 9.62 12.65 -4.28
CA GLU A 126 10.28 13.44 -3.26
C GLU A 126 9.93 12.94 -1.84
N LEU A 127 8.63 12.77 -1.56
CA LEU A 127 8.17 12.26 -0.27
C LEU A 127 8.62 10.81 -0.03
N LEU A 128 8.52 9.96 -1.06
CA LEU A 128 8.95 8.57 -0.96
C LEU A 128 10.44 8.48 -0.61
N ARG A 129 11.31 9.25 -1.29
CA ARG A 129 12.74 9.31 -0.97
C ARG A 129 13.02 9.84 0.43
N LYS A 130 12.24 10.80 0.91
CA LYS A 130 12.42 11.41 2.23
C LYS A 130 12.03 10.47 3.37
N TYR A 131 11.01 9.66 3.19
CA TYR A 131 10.40 8.84 4.24
C TYR A 131 10.45 7.33 3.96
N HIS A 132 11.45 6.85 3.20
CA HIS A 132 11.59 5.44 2.81
C HIS A 132 12.06 4.50 3.93
N LYS A 133 12.76 5.01 4.95
CA LYS A 133 13.37 4.17 5.97
C LYS A 133 12.36 3.30 6.69
N GLY A 134 12.66 2.01 6.79
CA GLY A 134 11.79 1.00 7.41
C GLY A 134 10.51 0.72 6.63
N ILE A 135 10.46 1.08 5.33
CA ILE A 135 9.35 0.79 4.42
C ILE A 135 9.79 -0.18 3.34
N ILE A 136 8.99 -1.21 3.12
CA ILE A 136 9.10 -2.13 1.98
C ILE A 136 8.05 -1.71 0.95
N ALA A 137 8.46 -1.52 -0.30
CA ALA A 137 7.56 -1.23 -1.40
C ALA A 137 7.33 -2.46 -2.27
N THR A 138 6.09 -2.66 -2.74
CA THR A 138 5.77 -3.63 -3.77
C THR A 138 5.10 -2.94 -4.97
N SER A 139 5.17 -3.57 -6.15
CA SER A 139 4.69 -2.96 -7.40
C SER A 139 3.17 -2.82 -7.52
N ALA A 140 2.42 -3.18 -6.49
CA ALA A 140 0.96 -3.15 -6.42
C ALA A 140 0.27 -3.97 -7.54
N CYS A 141 -0.67 -3.36 -8.25
CA CYS A 141 -1.51 -3.98 -9.28
C CYS A 141 -1.14 -3.48 -10.69
N LEU A 142 -1.99 -3.72 -11.69
CA LEU A 142 -1.81 -3.21 -13.06
C LEU A 142 -1.77 -1.67 -13.15
N ALA A 143 -2.31 -0.96 -12.15
CA ALA A 143 -2.19 0.49 -12.04
C ALA A 143 -0.85 0.95 -11.42
N GLY A 144 0.01 0.02 -11.00
CA GLY A 144 1.35 0.31 -10.50
C GLY A 144 2.28 0.87 -11.58
N PRO A 145 3.32 1.64 -11.19
CA PRO A 145 4.19 2.32 -12.16
C PRO A 145 4.94 1.35 -13.08
N VAL A 146 5.40 0.23 -12.56
CA VAL A 146 6.13 -0.78 -13.33
C VAL A 146 5.20 -1.50 -14.31
N ALA A 147 4.06 -2.02 -13.82
CA ALA A 147 3.10 -2.76 -14.64
C ALA A 147 2.51 -1.87 -15.74
N LYS A 148 2.13 -0.63 -15.41
CA LYS A 148 1.57 0.32 -16.37
C LYS A 148 2.57 0.68 -17.48
N THR A 149 3.85 0.76 -17.15
CA THR A 149 4.92 1.02 -18.12
C THR A 149 5.15 -0.20 -19.04
N LEU A 150 5.08 -1.43 -18.50
CA LEU A 150 5.17 -2.66 -19.29
C LEU A 150 4.00 -2.79 -20.28
N ILE A 151 2.78 -2.50 -19.84
CA ILE A 151 1.57 -2.54 -20.69
C ILE A 151 1.71 -1.56 -21.87
N ASN A 152 2.34 -0.41 -21.65
CA ASN A 152 2.58 0.58 -22.69
C ASN A 152 3.76 0.21 -23.63
N GLY A 153 4.38 -0.97 -23.45
CA GLY A 153 5.28 -1.58 -24.41
C GLY A 153 6.77 -1.29 -24.25
N SER A 154 7.23 -0.79 -23.09
CA SER A 154 8.64 -0.51 -22.88
C SER A 154 9.22 -1.26 -21.68
N TYR A 155 9.92 -2.38 -21.96
CA TYR A 155 10.61 -3.16 -20.93
C TYR A 155 11.73 -2.35 -20.23
N ASP A 156 12.56 -1.64 -21.00
CA ASP A 156 13.70 -0.90 -20.44
C ASP A 156 13.24 0.23 -19.54
N ILE A 157 12.21 0.99 -19.94
CA ILE A 157 11.63 2.03 -19.09
C ILE A 157 10.98 1.43 -17.83
N ALA A 158 10.32 0.28 -17.94
CA ALA A 158 9.74 -0.40 -16.78
C ALA A 158 10.81 -0.91 -15.82
N LYS A 159 11.93 -1.41 -16.33
CA LYS A 159 13.10 -1.80 -15.55
C LYS A 159 13.68 -0.60 -14.80
N ASP A 160 13.89 0.52 -15.49
CA ASP A 160 14.39 1.76 -14.88
C ASP A 160 13.42 2.27 -13.81
N MET A 161 12.10 2.14 -14.04
CA MET A 161 11.08 2.47 -13.05
C MET A 161 11.18 1.57 -11.82
N ALA A 162 11.40 0.27 -11.98
CA ALA A 162 11.58 -0.66 -10.86
C ALA A 162 12.84 -0.33 -10.05
N LEU A 163 13.95 -0.01 -10.73
CA LEU A 163 15.23 0.36 -10.10
C LEU A 163 15.14 1.65 -9.27
N LYS A 164 14.16 2.53 -9.52
CA LYS A 164 13.95 3.73 -8.69
C LYS A 164 13.43 3.43 -7.29
N TYR A 165 12.82 2.27 -7.09
CA TYR A 165 12.23 1.83 -5.81
C TYR A 165 13.11 0.84 -5.04
N LEU A 166 14.31 0.55 -5.53
CA LEU A 166 15.35 -0.21 -4.84
C LEU A 166 16.22 0.70 -3.98
#